data_42bc5a57d2d14aadc0d1aa883c94b1ed
#
_entry.id   42bc5a57d2d14aadc0d1aa883c94b1ed
#
_cell.length_a   1.000
_cell.length_b   1.000
_cell.length_c   1.000
_cell.angle_alpha   90.00
_cell.angle_beta   90.00
_cell.angle_gamma   90.00
#
_symmetry.space_group_name_H-M   'P 1'
#
loop_
_entity.id
_entity.type
_entity.pdbx_description
1 polymer ?
#
loop_
_entity_poly.entity_id
_entity_poly.type
_entity_poly.pdbx_seq_one_letter_code
_entity_poly.pdbx_strand_id
1 'polypeptide(L)'
;MVRSELLQKLCDQHPNLFRKDIEKILEIIFIEITKALRKGENIEIRGFGVFKTAIRKARMGRNPKNSQSIQIPEKKAIKWKMSKTFFNRLNKNFTENKISDTY
;
A
#
# COMPACT_ATOMS: atom_id res chain seq x y z
N MET A 1 -7.71 9.14 3.72
CA MET A 1 -8.80 8.27 3.22
C MET A 1 -8.71 6.91 3.90
N VAL A 2 -9.80 6.45 4.47
CA VAL A 2 -9.86 5.13 5.07
C VAL A 2 -10.59 4.15 4.15
N ARG A 3 -10.52 2.86 4.49
CA ARG A 3 -11.10 1.80 3.65
C ARG A 3 -12.59 2.02 3.35
N SER A 4 -13.35 2.43 4.34
CA SER A 4 -14.78 2.68 4.16
C SER A 4 -15.08 3.79 3.17
N GLU A 5 -14.24 4.81 3.13
CA GLU A 5 -14.37 5.90 2.16
C GLU A 5 -14.04 5.43 0.74
N LEU A 6 -13.02 4.60 0.61
CA LEU A 6 -12.67 4.00 -0.69
C LEU A 6 -13.82 3.12 -1.19
N LEU A 7 -14.38 2.30 -0.31
CA LEU A 7 -15.51 1.45 -0.64
C LEU A 7 -16.71 2.29 -1.11
N GLN A 8 -16.99 3.38 -0.41
CA GLN A 8 -18.10 4.26 -0.79
C GLN A 8 -17.88 4.88 -2.17
N LYS A 9 -16.66 5.32 -2.46
CA LYS A 9 -16.34 5.89 -3.78
C LYS A 9 -16.51 4.87 -4.90
N LEU A 10 -16.13 3.62 -4.66
CA LEU A 10 -16.33 2.55 -5.62
C LEU A 10 -17.80 2.28 -5.86
N CYS A 11 -18.60 2.27 -4.80
CA CYS A 11 -20.05 2.10 -4.90
C CYS A 11 -20.71 3.23 -5.68
N ASP A 12 -20.26 4.46 -5.47
CA ASP A 12 -20.79 5.63 -6.17
C ASP A 12 -20.52 5.57 -7.67
N GLN A 13 -19.37 5.02 -8.05
CA GLN A 13 -19.00 4.87 -9.46
C GLN A 13 -19.65 3.67 -10.14
N HIS A 14 -20.17 2.73 -9.37
CA HIS A 14 -20.81 1.52 -9.87
C HIS A 14 -22.14 1.29 -9.20
N PRO A 15 -23.13 2.18 -9.43
CA PRO A 15 -24.40 2.12 -8.72
C PRO A 15 -25.25 0.90 -9.04
N ASN A 16 -24.92 0.19 -10.14
CA ASN A 16 -25.62 -1.03 -10.53
C ASN A 16 -25.08 -2.29 -9.84
N LEU A 17 -24.01 -2.15 -9.04
CA LEU A 17 -23.46 -3.26 -8.27
C LEU A 17 -23.86 -3.14 -6.80
N PHE A 18 -24.08 -4.28 -6.16
CA PHE A 18 -24.36 -4.29 -4.74
C PHE A 18 -23.14 -3.93 -3.93
N ARG A 19 -23.34 -3.10 -2.90
CA ARG A 19 -22.25 -2.73 -1.99
C ARG A 19 -21.55 -3.95 -1.41
N LYS A 20 -22.32 -4.98 -1.05
CA LYS A 20 -21.78 -6.22 -0.50
C LYS A 20 -20.80 -6.90 -1.44
N ASP A 21 -21.08 -6.89 -2.74
CA ASP A 21 -20.21 -7.50 -3.74
C ASP A 21 -18.94 -6.70 -3.94
N ILE A 22 -19.03 -5.38 -3.97
CA ILE A 22 -17.86 -4.49 -4.09
C ILE A 22 -16.95 -4.65 -2.87
N GLU A 23 -17.53 -4.72 -1.68
CA GLU A 23 -16.78 -4.93 -0.44
C GLU A 23 -16.03 -6.25 -0.46
N LYS A 24 -16.67 -7.30 -0.95
CA LYS A 24 -16.04 -8.61 -1.07
C LYS A 24 -14.89 -8.61 -2.07
N ILE A 25 -15.06 -7.95 -3.21
CA ILE A 25 -14.00 -7.82 -4.21
C ILE A 25 -12.80 -7.09 -3.61
N LEU A 26 -13.04 -5.99 -2.92
CA LEU A 26 -11.97 -5.20 -2.28
C LEU A 26 -11.22 -6.04 -1.25
N GLU A 27 -11.94 -6.82 -0.46
CA GLU A 27 -11.32 -7.73 0.51
C GLU A 27 -10.45 -8.77 -0.16
N ILE A 28 -10.93 -9.37 -1.24
CA ILE A 28 -10.17 -10.38 -1.98
C ILE A 28 -8.87 -9.79 -2.53
N ILE A 29 -8.90 -8.55 -3.03
CA ILE A 29 -7.70 -7.87 -3.53
C ILE A 29 -6.63 -7.81 -2.44
N PHE A 30 -6.99 -7.36 -1.25
CA PHE A 30 -6.02 -7.25 -0.15
C PHE A 30 -5.55 -8.60 0.35
N ILE A 31 -6.42 -9.60 0.36
CA ILE A 31 -6.04 -10.97 0.74
C ILE A 31 -5.02 -11.54 -0.23
N GLU A 32 -5.23 -11.37 -1.53
CA GLU A 32 -4.31 -11.88 -2.54
C GLU A 32 -2.95 -11.17 -2.48
N ILE A 33 -2.95 -9.87 -2.25
CA ILE A 33 -1.72 -9.10 -2.06
C ILE A 33 -0.95 -9.64 -0.84
N THR A 34 -1.64 -9.86 0.27
CA THR A 34 -1.04 -10.38 1.49
C THR A 34 -0.44 -11.77 1.27
N LYS A 35 -1.17 -12.66 0.60
CA LYS A 35 -0.69 -14.00 0.32
C LYS A 35 0.59 -13.99 -0.52
N ALA A 36 0.63 -13.17 -1.55
CA ALA A 36 1.80 -13.08 -2.42
C ALA A 36 3.02 -12.57 -1.64
N LEU A 37 2.85 -11.53 -0.85
CA LEU A 37 3.93 -10.95 -0.07
C LEU A 37 4.43 -11.92 1.01
N ARG A 38 3.56 -12.73 1.59
CA ARG A 38 3.96 -13.75 2.57
C ARG A 38 4.85 -14.82 1.94
N LYS A 39 4.64 -15.12 0.66
CA LYS A 39 5.48 -16.06 -0.09
C LYS A 39 6.79 -15.45 -0.56
N GLY A 40 6.98 -14.16 -0.36
CA GLY A 40 8.16 -13.45 -0.84
C GLY A 40 8.07 -13.00 -2.29
N GLU A 41 6.89 -13.06 -2.89
CA GLU A 41 6.68 -12.58 -4.25
C GLU A 41 6.55 -11.08 -4.28
N ASN A 42 7.06 -10.46 -5.33
CA ASN A 42 6.86 -9.04 -5.56
C ASN A 42 5.51 -8.82 -6.24
N ILE A 43 4.87 -7.70 -5.91
CA ILE A 43 3.62 -7.32 -6.55
C ILE A 43 3.85 -6.04 -7.33
N GLU A 44 3.72 -6.12 -8.64
CA GLU A 44 3.83 -4.97 -9.51
C GLU A 44 2.43 -4.58 -9.99
N ILE A 45 2.04 -3.35 -9.68
CA ILE A 45 0.80 -2.76 -10.18
C ILE A 45 1.21 -1.68 -11.16
N ARG A 46 1.08 -1.99 -12.45
CA ARG A 46 1.52 -1.11 -13.52
C ARG A 46 0.86 0.25 -13.38
N GLY A 47 1.68 1.30 -13.50
CA GLY A 47 1.21 2.67 -13.35
C GLY A 47 1.08 3.15 -11.92
N PHE A 48 1.27 2.27 -10.94
CA PHE A 48 1.16 2.60 -9.52
C PHE A 48 2.49 2.40 -8.80
N GLY A 49 2.96 1.17 -8.75
CA GLY A 49 4.23 0.88 -8.08
C GLY A 49 4.43 -0.59 -7.82
N VAL A 50 5.47 -0.87 -7.05
CA VAL A 50 5.88 -2.24 -6.72
C VAL A 50 5.97 -2.40 -5.22
N PHE A 51 5.36 -3.44 -4.70
CA PHE A 51 5.56 -3.89 -3.32
C PHE A 51 6.53 -5.05 -3.31
N LYS A 52 7.54 -4.96 -2.47
CA LYS A 52 8.53 -6.02 -2.29
C LYS A 52 8.64 -6.38 -0.84
N THR A 53 8.80 -7.68 -0.57
CA THR A 53 9.09 -8.14 0.77
C THR A 53 10.59 -8.07 1.00
N ALA A 54 10.99 -7.52 2.13
CA ALA A 54 12.39 -7.49 2.56
C ALA A 54 12.49 -8.14 3.94
N ILE A 55 13.57 -8.89 4.15
CA ILE A 55 13.82 -9.50 5.43
C ILE A 55 14.72 -8.55 6.23
N ARG A 56 14.25 -8.13 7.40
CA ARG A 56 15.02 -7.35 8.35
C ARG A 56 15.73 -8.32 9.29
N LYS A 57 17.06 -8.36 9.22
CA LYS A 57 17.84 -9.24 10.07
C LYS A 57 17.67 -8.92 11.55
N ALA A 58 17.78 -9.93 12.39
CA ALA A 58 17.80 -9.74 13.84
C ALA A 58 18.96 -8.81 14.19
N ARG A 59 18.73 -7.93 15.13
CA ARG A 59 19.73 -6.94 15.56
C ARG A 59 19.53 -6.58 17.02
N MET A 60 20.56 -5.96 17.58
CA MET A 60 20.46 -5.37 18.90
C MET A 60 19.99 -3.94 18.77
N GLY A 61 18.96 -3.58 19.51
CA GLY A 61 18.46 -2.21 19.62
C GLY A 61 18.58 -1.72 21.04
N ARG A 62 18.24 -0.47 21.27
CA ARG A 62 18.19 0.10 22.61
C ARG A 62 16.80 0.59 22.95
N ASN A 63 16.40 0.29 24.18
CA ASN A 63 15.15 0.83 24.70
C ASN A 63 15.37 2.32 25.03
N PRO A 64 14.61 3.23 24.41
CA PRO A 64 14.79 4.66 24.65
C PRO A 64 14.47 5.09 26.08
N LYS A 65 13.73 4.28 26.86
CA LYS A 65 13.38 4.63 28.23
C LYS A 65 14.48 4.35 29.23
N ASN A 66 15.26 3.28 29.05
CA ASN A 66 16.25 2.85 30.04
C ASN A 66 17.62 2.54 29.45
N SER A 67 17.81 2.79 28.17
CA SER A 67 19.04 2.53 27.43
C SER A 67 19.53 1.08 27.47
N GLN A 68 18.65 0.15 27.85
CA GLN A 68 18.99 -1.28 27.83
C GLN A 68 18.97 -1.83 26.41
N SER A 69 19.90 -2.74 26.14
CA SER A 69 19.94 -3.42 24.86
C SER A 69 18.76 -4.39 24.77
N ILE A 70 18.07 -4.35 23.64
CA ILE A 70 16.95 -5.24 23.35
C ILE A 70 17.27 -6.01 22.07
N GLN A 71 17.06 -7.32 22.10
CA GLN A 71 17.19 -8.11 20.90
C GLN A 71 15.95 -7.94 20.04
N ILE A 72 16.16 -7.44 18.82
CA ILE A 72 15.10 -7.27 17.82
C ILE A 72 15.14 -8.49 16.91
N PRO A 73 14.08 -9.31 16.87
CA PRO A 73 14.07 -10.52 16.05
C PRO A 73 14.00 -10.20 14.55
N GLU A 74 14.39 -11.17 13.76
CA GLU A 74 14.23 -11.13 12.32
C GLU A 74 12.75 -11.04 11.96
N LYS A 75 12.44 -10.19 10.99
CA LYS A 75 11.04 -10.02 10.54
C LYS A 75 10.98 -9.62 9.08
N LYS A 76 9.84 -9.89 8.47
CA LYS A 76 9.55 -9.43 7.12
C LYS A 76 9.01 -8.00 7.17
N ALA A 77 9.45 -7.19 6.22
CA ALA A 77 8.96 -5.83 6.04
C ALA A 77 8.64 -5.60 4.58
N ILE A 78 7.84 -4.58 4.31
CA ILE A 78 7.43 -4.24 2.96
C ILE A 78 8.23 -3.03 2.50
N LYS A 79 8.80 -3.12 1.29
CA LYS A 79 9.37 -1.98 0.59
C LYS A 79 8.44 -1.58 -0.52
N TRP A 80 8.15 -0.31 -0.58
CA TRP A 80 7.32 0.30 -1.61
C TRP A 80 8.18 1.11 -2.55
N LYS A 81 7.99 0.92 -3.85
CA LYS A 81 8.62 1.75 -4.87
C LYS A 81 7.55 2.28 -5.81
N MET A 82 7.41 3.59 -5.85
CA MET A 82 6.46 4.26 -6.71
C MET A 82 6.90 4.16 -8.17
N SER A 83 5.94 3.92 -9.08
CA SER A 83 6.24 3.93 -10.50
C SER A 83 6.51 5.36 -10.98
N LYS A 84 7.26 5.47 -12.07
CA LYS A 84 7.53 6.79 -12.68
C LYS A 84 6.24 7.46 -13.14
N THR A 85 5.33 6.70 -13.70
CA THR A 85 4.03 7.19 -14.12
C THR A 85 3.24 7.76 -12.95
N PHE A 86 3.19 7.05 -11.83
CA PHE A 86 2.52 7.51 -10.63
C PHE A 86 3.18 8.78 -10.08
N PHE A 87 4.51 8.79 -10.05
CA PHE A 87 5.27 9.96 -9.59
C PHE A 87 4.92 11.19 -10.42
N ASN A 88 4.91 11.05 -11.74
CA ASN A 88 4.59 12.16 -12.64
C ASN A 88 3.17 12.65 -12.43
N ARG A 89 2.23 11.75 -12.21
CA ARG A 89 0.84 12.12 -11.95
C ARG A 89 0.66 12.83 -10.61
N LEU A 90 1.34 12.35 -9.60
CA LEU A 90 1.31 12.94 -8.27
C LEU A 90 1.88 14.36 -8.28
N ASN A 91 2.91 14.60 -9.08
CA ASN A 91 3.59 15.90 -9.15
C ASN A 91 3.11 16.78 -10.31
N LYS A 92 2.13 16.32 -11.06
CA LYS A 92 1.55 17.10 -12.15
C LYS A 92 0.95 18.39 -11.60
N ASN A 93 1.30 19.50 -12.22
CA ASN A 93 0.83 20.84 -11.85
C ASN A 93 1.19 21.25 -10.41
N PHE A 94 2.20 20.60 -9.84
CA PHE A 94 2.62 20.94 -8.47
C PHE A 94 3.01 22.42 -8.35
N THR A 95 3.72 22.95 -9.36
CA THR A 95 4.14 24.34 -9.37
C THR A 95 3.09 25.30 -9.93
N GLU A 96 2.08 24.78 -10.59
CA GLU A 96 1.03 25.56 -11.24
C GLU A 96 -0.22 25.73 -10.40
N ASN A 97 -0.27 25.14 -9.24
CA ASN A 97 -1.44 25.12 -8.35
C ASN A 97 -2.73 24.65 -9.03
N LYS A 98 -2.59 23.91 -10.11
CA LYS A 98 -3.73 23.29 -10.77
C LYS A 98 -3.64 21.81 -10.60
N ILE A 99 -4.62 21.28 -9.95
CA ILE A 99 -4.74 19.85 -9.83
C ILE A 99 -5.99 19.46 -10.58
N SER A 100 -5.81 18.99 -11.78
CA SER A 100 -6.89 18.31 -12.46
C SER A 100 -6.38 16.96 -12.84
N ASP A 101 -6.46 16.07 -11.90
CA ASP A 101 -6.20 14.68 -12.15
C ASP A 101 -7.45 14.02 -12.60
N THR A 102 -7.57 13.93 -13.88
CA THR A 102 -8.56 13.06 -14.46
C THR A 102 -7.94 11.71 -14.67
N TYR A 103 -8.51 10.81 -14.10
CA TYR A 103 -8.13 9.45 -14.19
C TYR A 103 -9.13 8.70 -15.00
#